data_6506ab104410895489bed2f1b57bbea9
#
_entry.id   6506ab104410895489bed2f1b57bbea9
#
_cell.length_a   1.000
_cell.length_b   1.000
_cell.length_c   1.000
_cell.angle_alpha   90.00
_cell.angle_beta   90.00
_cell.angle_gamma   90.00
#
_symmetry.space_group_name_H-M   'P 1'
#
loop_
_entity.id
_entity.type
_entity.pdbx_description
1 polymer ?
#
loop_
_entity_poly.entity_id
_entity_poly.type
_entity_poly.pdbx_seq_one_letter_code
_entity_poly.pdbx_strand_id
1 'polypeptide(L)'
;MDKPNDVDKYVVYINKCFNSKKLVKKDLDRMSIPGGAVSGYYLENKLVLIKTIFGAEFGCTAYKFYLKKDSLVYVNETKEFYKVPEDSLKYEEFERYIKSHTDKKGNTNLSKWPLETFDNNCYYLSNNIIVDFKLKSFNKPIQAFEDKIAEKNKELIYRFTTHIAELK
;
A
#
# COMPACT_ATOMS: atom_id res chain seq x y z
N MET A 1 -18.30 -15.84 -8.74
CA MET A 1 -17.15 -14.97 -8.98
C MET A 1 -17.68 -13.55 -9.04
N ASP A 2 -17.23 -12.67 -8.12
CA ASP A 2 -17.63 -11.26 -8.15
C ASP A 2 -17.02 -10.60 -9.40
N LYS A 3 -17.82 -9.86 -10.15
CA LYS A 3 -17.34 -9.10 -11.31
C LYS A 3 -16.51 -7.90 -10.83
N PRO A 4 -15.50 -7.41 -11.57
CA PRO A 4 -14.71 -6.24 -11.19
C PRO A 4 -15.56 -5.04 -10.72
N ASN A 5 -16.67 -4.74 -11.41
CA ASN A 5 -17.62 -3.68 -11.02
C ASN A 5 -18.23 -3.88 -9.61
N ASP A 6 -18.48 -5.11 -9.19
CA ASP A 6 -19.03 -5.39 -7.85
C ASP A 6 -17.95 -5.27 -6.78
N VAL A 7 -16.72 -5.60 -7.13
CA VAL A 7 -15.55 -5.39 -6.27
C VAL A 7 -15.29 -3.90 -6.11
N ASP A 8 -15.32 -3.11 -7.19
CA ASP A 8 -15.14 -1.65 -7.13
C ASP A 8 -16.19 -0.98 -6.21
N LYS A 9 -17.48 -1.35 -6.34
CA LYS A 9 -18.56 -0.86 -5.45
C LYS A 9 -18.26 -1.21 -3.98
N TYR A 10 -17.80 -2.44 -3.72
CA TYR A 10 -17.45 -2.88 -2.39
C TYR A 10 -16.26 -2.08 -1.82
N VAL A 11 -15.21 -1.87 -2.61
CA VAL A 11 -14.05 -1.06 -2.22
C VAL A 11 -14.46 0.38 -1.88
N VAL A 12 -15.32 1.00 -2.71
CA VAL A 12 -15.88 2.35 -2.46
C VAL A 12 -16.65 2.37 -1.15
N TYR A 13 -17.49 1.36 -0.88
CA TYR A 13 -18.24 1.25 0.37
C TYR A 13 -17.33 1.15 1.59
N ILE A 14 -16.31 0.26 1.57
CA ILE A 14 -15.37 0.13 2.68
C ILE A 14 -14.56 1.42 2.90
N ASN A 15 -14.12 2.08 1.83
CA ASN A 15 -13.45 3.38 1.94
C ASN A 15 -14.35 4.46 2.56
N LYS A 16 -15.64 4.48 2.23
CA LYS A 16 -16.63 5.38 2.84
C LYS A 16 -16.76 5.09 4.35
N CYS A 17 -16.86 3.81 4.74
CA CYS A 17 -16.88 3.40 6.15
C CYS A 17 -15.59 3.79 6.88
N PHE A 18 -14.44 3.60 6.25
CA PHE A 18 -13.14 4.01 6.78
C PHE A 18 -13.07 5.51 7.04
N ASN A 19 -13.41 6.33 6.04
CA ASN A 19 -13.35 7.79 6.13
C ASN A 19 -14.35 8.36 7.15
N SER A 20 -15.50 7.70 7.32
CA SER A 20 -16.51 8.08 8.32
C SER A 20 -16.27 7.47 9.71
N LYS A 21 -15.10 6.86 9.95
CA LYS A 21 -14.68 6.25 11.22
C LYS A 21 -15.64 5.15 11.73
N LYS A 22 -16.33 4.47 10.84
CA LYS A 22 -17.24 3.36 11.19
C LYS A 22 -16.52 2.01 11.38
N LEU A 23 -15.24 1.94 10.99
CA LEU A 23 -14.44 0.73 11.15
C LEU A 23 -13.70 0.77 12.50
N VAL A 24 -13.71 -0.34 13.22
CA VAL A 24 -12.89 -0.53 14.42
C VAL A 24 -11.48 -0.88 13.97
N LYS A 25 -10.50 -0.11 14.43
CA LYS A 25 -9.07 -0.34 14.14
C LYS A 25 -8.43 -1.23 15.19
N LYS A 26 -7.59 -2.16 14.75
CA LYS A 26 -6.65 -2.93 15.57
C LYS A 26 -5.26 -2.82 14.94
N ASP A 27 -4.30 -2.30 15.69
CA ASP A 27 -2.90 -2.25 15.26
C ASP A 27 -2.18 -3.52 15.72
N LEU A 28 -1.22 -3.99 14.91
CA LEU A 28 -0.28 -5.02 15.33
C LEU A 28 0.88 -4.34 16.08
N ASP A 29 1.08 -4.72 17.33
CA ASP A 29 2.13 -4.17 18.21
C ASP A 29 3.56 -4.57 17.78
N ARG A 30 3.70 -5.43 16.78
CA ARG A 30 5.00 -5.86 16.27
C ARG A 30 5.41 -5.04 15.06
N MET A 31 6.26 -4.06 15.28
CA MET A 31 7.13 -3.53 14.23
C MET A 31 8.17 -4.61 13.85
N SER A 32 7.77 -5.61 13.09
CA SER A 32 8.69 -6.64 12.59
C SER A 32 9.62 -6.11 11.49
N ILE A 33 9.37 -4.90 11.01
CA ILE A 33 10.15 -4.23 9.96
C ILE A 33 10.40 -2.80 10.39
N PRO A 34 11.66 -2.31 10.42
CA PRO A 34 11.94 -0.90 10.68
C PRO A 34 11.11 0.02 9.77
N GLY A 35 10.36 0.95 10.35
CA GLY A 35 9.51 1.89 9.61
C GLY A 35 8.21 1.32 9.05
N GLY A 36 7.82 0.10 9.42
CA GLY A 36 6.57 -0.53 8.98
C GLY A 36 5.42 -0.40 9.98
N ALA A 37 4.19 -0.36 9.49
CA ALA A 37 2.98 -0.42 10.30
C ALA A 37 1.95 -1.34 9.63
N VAL A 38 1.26 -2.15 10.44
CA VAL A 38 0.16 -3.01 9.99
C VAL A 38 -1.06 -2.74 10.86
N SER A 39 -2.20 -2.48 10.23
CA SER A 39 -3.47 -2.23 10.92
C SER A 39 -4.59 -3.01 10.25
N GLY A 40 -5.37 -3.73 11.06
CA GLY A 40 -6.64 -4.34 10.67
C GLY A 40 -7.83 -3.43 10.96
N TYR A 41 -8.82 -3.44 10.08
CA TYR A 41 -10.05 -2.66 10.20
C TYR A 41 -11.26 -3.57 10.10
N TYR A 42 -12.14 -3.50 11.06
CA TYR A 42 -13.27 -4.40 11.26
C TYR A 42 -14.59 -3.65 11.08
N LEU A 43 -15.52 -4.25 10.36
CA LEU A 43 -16.90 -3.85 10.27
C LEU A 43 -17.77 -4.97 10.86
N GLU A 44 -18.56 -4.67 11.89
CA GLU A 44 -19.41 -5.68 12.57
C GLU A 44 -18.60 -6.94 12.98
N ASN A 45 -17.44 -6.74 13.59
CA ASN A 45 -16.50 -7.78 14.01
C ASN A 45 -15.87 -8.63 12.88
N LYS A 46 -16.07 -8.25 11.62
CA LYS A 46 -15.44 -8.91 10.47
C LYS A 46 -14.28 -8.06 9.95
N LEU A 47 -13.12 -8.67 9.77
CA LEU A 47 -11.98 -8.00 9.15
C LEU A 47 -12.29 -7.73 7.68
N VAL A 48 -12.32 -6.44 7.29
CA VAL A 48 -12.69 -6.02 5.92
C VAL A 48 -11.57 -5.29 5.19
N LEU A 49 -10.58 -4.76 5.93
CA LEU A 49 -9.45 -4.04 5.35
C LEU A 49 -8.20 -4.26 6.20
N ILE A 50 -7.08 -4.56 5.56
CA ILE A 50 -5.75 -4.50 6.17
C ILE A 50 -4.98 -3.39 5.47
N LYS A 51 -4.37 -2.50 6.23
CA LYS A 51 -3.44 -1.49 5.72
C LYS A 51 -2.04 -1.79 6.22
N THR A 52 -1.08 -1.77 5.30
CA THR A 52 0.34 -1.89 5.63
C THR A 52 1.12 -0.76 5.00
N ILE A 53 2.14 -0.28 5.70
CA ILE A 53 3.09 0.70 5.19
C ILE A 53 4.49 0.17 5.50
N PHE A 54 5.35 0.17 4.51
CA PHE A 54 6.76 -0.17 4.62
C PHE A 54 7.56 1.07 4.25
N GLY A 55 8.19 1.68 5.24
CA GLY A 55 9.07 2.82 5.04
C GLY A 55 10.41 2.41 4.44
N ALA A 56 10.97 3.28 3.62
CA ALA A 56 12.36 3.28 3.19
C ALA A 56 12.92 4.68 3.43
N GLU A 57 14.24 4.85 3.29
CA GLU A 57 14.91 6.11 3.62
C GLU A 57 14.27 7.33 2.92
N PHE A 58 13.93 7.18 1.65
CA PHE A 58 13.33 8.27 0.84
C PHE A 58 12.05 7.85 0.14
N GLY A 59 11.20 7.10 0.84
CA GLY A 59 9.94 6.70 0.26
C GLY A 59 9.20 5.66 1.07
N CYS A 60 8.12 5.16 0.50
CA CYS A 60 7.36 4.07 1.12
C CYS A 60 6.63 3.21 0.08
N THR A 61 6.32 2.00 0.51
CA THR A 61 5.35 1.14 -0.18
C THR A 61 4.19 0.87 0.77
N ALA A 62 2.98 1.16 0.33
CA ALA A 62 1.77 0.93 1.10
C ALA A 62 0.86 -0.07 0.36
N TYR A 63 0.21 -0.94 1.14
CA TYR A 63 -0.81 -1.85 0.62
C TYR A 63 -2.11 -1.67 1.39
N LYS A 64 -3.23 -1.81 0.66
CA LYS A 64 -4.57 -1.98 1.20
C LYS A 64 -5.14 -3.28 0.67
N PHE A 65 -5.35 -4.25 1.55
CA PHE A 65 -5.95 -5.54 1.25
C PHE A 65 -7.41 -5.51 1.67
N TYR A 66 -8.34 -5.70 0.72
CA TYR A 66 -9.78 -5.69 0.98
C TYR A 66 -10.31 -7.12 1.00
N LEU A 67 -11.00 -7.45 2.10
CA LEU A 67 -11.57 -8.78 2.33
C LEU A 67 -13.08 -8.72 2.24
N LYS A 68 -13.67 -9.70 1.57
CA LYS A 68 -15.11 -9.94 1.51
C LYS A 68 -15.38 -11.39 1.88
N LYS A 69 -16.15 -11.64 2.94
CA LYS A 69 -16.40 -12.99 3.47
C LYS A 69 -15.08 -13.77 3.71
N ASP A 70 -14.14 -13.16 4.42
CA ASP A 70 -12.80 -13.70 4.75
C ASP A 70 -11.89 -14.00 3.55
N SER A 71 -12.30 -13.69 2.32
CA SER A 71 -11.51 -13.86 1.10
C SER A 71 -10.92 -12.53 0.64
N LEU A 72 -9.66 -12.54 0.22
CA LEU A 72 -9.02 -11.40 -0.41
C LEU A 72 -9.62 -11.19 -1.81
N VAL A 73 -10.21 -10.00 -2.04
CA VAL A 73 -10.88 -9.69 -3.31
C VAL A 73 -10.22 -8.54 -4.07
N TYR A 74 -9.46 -7.68 -3.37
CA TYR A 74 -8.83 -6.54 -4.01
C TYR A 74 -7.60 -6.10 -3.22
N VAL A 75 -6.55 -5.69 -3.94
CA VAL A 75 -5.35 -5.06 -3.37
C VAL A 75 -5.09 -3.75 -4.09
N ASN A 76 -4.85 -2.70 -3.33
CA ASN A 76 -4.25 -1.47 -3.84
C ASN A 76 -2.83 -1.35 -3.30
N GLU A 77 -1.86 -1.24 -4.20
CA GLU A 77 -0.45 -1.02 -3.92
C GLU A 77 -0.07 0.40 -4.34
N THR A 78 0.50 1.17 -3.43
CA THR A 78 1.05 2.49 -3.74
C THR A 78 2.54 2.49 -3.40
N LYS A 79 3.37 2.95 -4.36
CA LYS A 79 4.80 3.16 -4.16
C LYS A 79 5.11 4.63 -4.42
N GLU A 80 5.76 5.25 -3.44
CA GLU A 80 6.21 6.64 -3.53
C GLU A 80 7.67 6.69 -3.12
N PHE A 81 8.55 7.02 -4.06
CA PHE A 81 9.98 7.21 -3.80
C PHE A 81 10.42 8.55 -4.36
N TYR A 82 11.12 9.31 -3.54
CA TYR A 82 11.63 10.63 -3.88
C TYR A 82 13.01 10.51 -4.52
N LYS A 83 13.27 11.38 -5.49
CA LYS A 83 14.54 11.40 -6.21
C LYS A 83 15.66 11.87 -5.27
N VAL A 84 16.64 11.01 -5.02
CA VAL A 84 17.87 11.39 -4.30
C VAL A 84 18.86 11.94 -5.33
N PRO A 85 19.35 13.17 -5.16
CA PRO A 85 20.34 13.73 -6.07
C PRO A 85 21.66 12.98 -6.02
N GLU A 86 22.22 12.65 -7.17
CA GLU A 86 23.55 12.05 -7.30
C GLU A 86 24.68 13.10 -7.20
N ASP A 87 24.35 14.36 -7.53
CA ASP A 87 25.27 15.50 -7.49
C ASP A 87 25.42 15.98 -6.04
N SER A 88 26.66 16.13 -5.55
CA SER A 88 26.98 16.50 -4.18
C SER A 88 26.36 17.83 -3.74
N LEU A 89 26.32 18.85 -4.60
CA LEU A 89 25.72 20.14 -4.30
C LEU A 89 24.19 20.05 -4.14
N LYS A 90 23.53 19.28 -5.02
CA LYS A 90 22.10 19.01 -4.91
C LYS A 90 21.76 18.10 -3.73
N TYR A 91 22.68 17.20 -3.37
CA TYR A 91 22.54 16.36 -2.18
C TYR A 91 22.57 17.19 -0.90
N GLU A 92 23.45 18.18 -0.79
CA GLU A 92 23.47 19.12 0.34
C GLU A 92 22.19 19.96 0.42
N GLU A 93 21.61 20.34 -0.72
CA GLU A 93 20.31 21.01 -0.78
C GLU A 93 19.18 20.11 -0.28
N PHE A 94 19.21 18.85 -0.69
CA PHE A 94 18.27 17.83 -0.24
C PHE A 94 18.38 17.57 1.27
N GLU A 95 19.60 17.44 1.81
CA GLU A 95 19.80 17.31 3.27
C GLU A 95 19.30 18.53 4.05
N ARG A 96 19.55 19.75 3.54
CA ARG A 96 19.03 20.98 4.14
C ARG A 96 17.50 21.01 4.12
N TYR A 97 16.91 20.55 3.01
CA TYR A 97 15.46 20.43 2.89
C TYR A 97 14.91 19.44 3.93
N ILE A 98 15.48 18.25 4.04
CA ILE A 98 15.10 17.25 5.05
C ILE A 98 15.16 17.85 6.45
N LYS A 99 16.30 18.42 6.84
CA LYS A 99 16.48 19.03 8.18
C LYS A 99 15.42 20.10 8.48
N SER A 100 15.09 20.95 7.50
CA SER A 100 14.13 22.04 7.67
C SER A 100 12.66 21.60 7.68
N HIS A 101 12.36 20.40 7.15
CA HIS A 101 10.99 19.87 7.02
C HIS A 101 10.75 18.63 7.89
N THR A 102 11.69 18.30 8.78
CA THR A 102 11.54 17.25 9.78
C THR A 102 11.03 17.85 11.09
N ASP A 103 9.93 17.32 11.61
CA ASP A 103 9.35 17.74 12.87
C ASP A 103 10.13 17.21 14.09
N LYS A 104 9.75 17.65 15.29
CA LYS A 104 10.38 17.19 16.56
C LYS A 104 10.20 15.70 16.83
N LYS A 105 9.32 15.01 16.11
CA LYS A 105 9.06 13.57 16.21
C LYS A 105 9.83 12.79 15.15
N GLY A 106 10.62 13.45 14.31
CA GLY A 106 11.39 12.82 13.24
C GLY A 106 10.60 12.57 11.94
N ASN A 107 9.37 13.10 11.80
CA ASN A 107 8.62 12.94 10.56
C ASN A 107 9.02 14.02 9.55
N THR A 108 9.42 13.62 8.36
CA THR A 108 9.83 14.53 7.28
C THR A 108 8.70 14.72 6.28
N ASN A 109 8.39 15.98 5.93
CA ASN A 109 7.44 16.30 4.88
C ASN A 109 8.16 16.50 3.54
N LEU A 110 8.10 15.51 2.67
CA LEU A 110 8.73 15.53 1.34
C LEU A 110 7.76 15.93 0.22
N SER A 111 6.55 16.42 0.51
CA SER A 111 5.50 16.69 -0.49
C SER A 111 5.90 17.65 -1.62
N LYS A 112 6.91 18.48 -1.42
CA LYS A 112 7.43 19.42 -2.43
C LYS A 112 8.67 18.91 -3.16
N TRP A 113 9.21 17.76 -2.77
CA TRP A 113 10.37 17.17 -3.41
C TRP A 113 9.97 16.34 -4.62
N PRO A 114 10.74 16.33 -5.72
CA PRO A 114 10.40 15.53 -6.90
C PRO A 114 10.33 14.04 -6.60
N LEU A 115 9.27 13.38 -7.07
CA LEU A 115 9.15 11.94 -7.05
C LEU A 115 10.00 11.32 -8.16
N GLU A 116 10.73 10.25 -7.84
CA GLU A 116 11.39 9.38 -8.80
C GLU A 116 10.44 8.28 -9.29
N THR A 117 9.68 7.71 -8.35
CA THR A 117 8.72 6.66 -8.64
C THR A 117 7.39 6.97 -7.96
N PHE A 118 6.35 6.88 -8.76
CA PHE A 118 4.98 6.83 -8.26
C PHE A 118 4.24 5.72 -8.98
N ASP A 119 3.87 4.68 -8.23
CA ASP A 119 3.02 3.60 -8.74
C ASP A 119 1.75 3.55 -7.88
N ASN A 120 0.59 3.42 -8.52
CA ASN A 120 -0.68 3.16 -7.86
C ASN A 120 -1.39 2.05 -8.60
N ASN A 121 -1.16 0.83 -8.17
CA ASN A 121 -1.59 -0.38 -8.83
C ASN A 121 -2.75 -1.02 -8.09
N CYS A 122 -3.71 -1.52 -8.83
CA CYS A 122 -4.88 -2.19 -8.31
C CYS A 122 -4.97 -3.61 -8.87
N TYR A 123 -5.22 -4.58 -8.00
CA TYR A 123 -5.31 -5.99 -8.36
C TYR A 123 -6.64 -6.56 -7.88
N TYR A 124 -7.38 -7.22 -8.77
CA TYR A 124 -8.62 -7.91 -8.48
C TYR A 124 -8.33 -9.40 -8.33
N LEU A 125 -8.80 -10.02 -7.25
CA LEU A 125 -8.50 -11.41 -6.95
C LEU A 125 -9.78 -12.25 -6.85
N SER A 126 -9.64 -13.50 -7.27
CA SER A 126 -10.62 -14.56 -7.04
C SER A 126 -9.87 -15.82 -6.63
N ASN A 127 -10.25 -16.44 -5.50
CA ASN A 127 -9.59 -17.62 -4.95
C ASN A 127 -8.07 -17.45 -4.81
N ASN A 128 -7.62 -16.25 -4.34
CA ASN A 128 -6.22 -15.89 -4.19
C ASN A 128 -5.41 -15.85 -5.50
N ILE A 129 -6.09 -15.70 -6.64
CA ILE A 129 -5.44 -15.52 -7.95
C ILE A 129 -5.83 -14.16 -8.49
N ILE A 130 -4.84 -13.41 -9.00
CA ILE A 130 -5.09 -12.14 -9.71
C ILE A 130 -5.81 -12.48 -11.02
N VAL A 131 -7.03 -11.95 -11.18
CA VAL A 131 -7.88 -12.17 -12.35
C VAL A 131 -8.00 -10.92 -13.22
N ASP A 132 -7.66 -9.75 -12.69
CA ASP A 132 -7.65 -8.47 -13.40
C ASP A 132 -6.75 -7.48 -12.66
N PHE A 133 -6.25 -6.46 -13.35
CA PHE A 133 -5.41 -5.42 -12.74
C PHE A 133 -5.51 -4.09 -13.49
N LYS A 134 -5.27 -3.00 -12.76
CA LYS A 134 -5.14 -1.64 -13.29
C LYS A 134 -3.83 -1.04 -12.78
N LEU A 135 -2.94 -0.66 -13.68
CA LEU A 135 -1.65 -0.06 -13.35
C LEU A 135 -1.66 1.43 -13.66
N LYS A 136 -1.16 2.21 -12.71
CA LYS A 136 -0.85 3.63 -12.91
C LYS A 136 0.57 3.85 -12.42
N SER A 137 1.50 3.89 -13.37
CA SER A 137 2.93 4.10 -13.11
C SER A 137 3.46 5.22 -13.98
N PHE A 138 4.45 5.98 -13.47
CA PHE A 138 5.07 7.04 -14.26
C PHE A 138 5.88 6.52 -15.45
N ASN A 139 6.49 5.33 -15.37
CA ASN A 139 7.57 4.95 -16.29
C ASN A 139 7.60 3.48 -16.73
N LYS A 140 6.53 2.67 -16.54
CA LYS A 140 6.60 1.25 -16.89
C LYS A 140 5.55 0.85 -17.94
N PRO A 141 5.93 0.23 -19.07
CA PRO A 141 4.99 -0.32 -20.02
C PRO A 141 4.20 -1.49 -19.40
N ILE A 142 2.90 -1.56 -19.70
CA ILE A 142 1.97 -2.59 -19.20
C ILE A 142 2.45 -4.00 -19.53
N GLN A 143 3.01 -4.21 -20.73
CA GLN A 143 3.52 -5.49 -21.21
C GLN A 143 4.57 -6.12 -20.29
N ALA A 144 5.48 -5.32 -19.73
CA ALA A 144 6.50 -5.81 -18.79
C ALA A 144 5.93 -6.33 -17.44
N PHE A 145 4.66 -6.05 -17.17
CA PHE A 145 3.98 -6.51 -15.97
C PHE A 145 3.28 -7.85 -16.18
N GLU A 146 2.70 -8.09 -17.36
CA GLU A 146 1.99 -9.35 -17.67
C GLU A 146 2.91 -10.56 -17.48
N ASP A 147 4.19 -10.44 -17.88
CA ASP A 147 5.20 -11.49 -17.71
C ASP A 147 5.53 -11.79 -16.22
N LYS A 148 5.21 -10.86 -15.31
CA LYS A 148 5.49 -10.96 -13.88
C LYS A 148 4.27 -11.17 -13.00
N ILE A 149 3.08 -11.35 -13.59
CA ILE A 149 1.83 -11.43 -12.82
C ILE A 149 1.81 -12.59 -11.84
N ALA A 150 2.40 -13.74 -12.22
CA ALA A 150 2.47 -14.92 -11.35
C ALA A 150 3.38 -14.68 -10.13
N GLU A 151 4.50 -13.98 -10.32
CA GLU A 151 5.42 -13.59 -9.25
C GLU A 151 4.75 -12.58 -8.33
N LYS A 152 4.08 -11.58 -8.90
CA LYS A 152 3.33 -10.58 -8.14
C LYS A 152 2.20 -11.20 -7.33
N ASN A 153 1.48 -12.17 -7.89
CA ASN A 153 0.45 -12.91 -7.16
C ASN A 153 1.03 -13.61 -5.92
N LYS A 154 2.16 -14.31 -6.05
CA LYS A 154 2.84 -14.96 -4.92
C LYS A 154 3.22 -13.96 -3.84
N GLU A 155 3.80 -12.80 -4.23
CA GLU A 155 4.16 -11.73 -3.31
C GLU A 155 2.94 -11.23 -2.51
N LEU A 156 1.85 -10.89 -3.21
CA LEU A 156 0.65 -10.34 -2.57
C LEU A 156 0.00 -11.35 -1.61
N ILE A 157 -0.09 -12.63 -2.01
CA ILE A 157 -0.66 -13.66 -1.17
C ILE A 157 0.22 -13.94 0.05
N TYR A 158 1.54 -13.99 -0.11
CA TYR A 158 2.46 -14.14 1.02
C TYR A 158 2.29 -13.01 2.04
N ARG A 159 2.29 -11.75 1.60
CA ARG A 159 2.07 -10.60 2.48
C ARG A 159 0.71 -10.66 3.18
N PHE A 160 -0.33 -10.98 2.44
CA PHE A 160 -1.68 -11.10 2.98
C PHE A 160 -1.78 -12.19 4.05
N THR A 161 -1.28 -13.41 3.77
CA THR A 161 -1.35 -14.54 4.70
C THR A 161 -0.56 -14.28 5.98
N THR A 162 0.59 -13.63 5.88
CA THR A 162 1.39 -13.23 7.04
C THR A 162 0.59 -12.28 7.95
N HIS A 163 -0.04 -11.25 7.39
CA HIS A 163 -0.76 -10.26 8.19
C HIS A 163 -2.09 -10.78 8.75
N ILE A 164 -2.84 -11.59 7.99
CA ILE A 164 -4.13 -12.10 8.45
C ILE A 164 -3.98 -13.09 9.61
N ALA A 165 -2.91 -13.85 9.65
CA ALA A 165 -2.63 -14.80 10.74
C ALA A 165 -2.41 -14.07 12.08
N GLU A 166 -1.89 -12.85 12.04
CA GLU A 166 -1.63 -12.04 13.25
C GLU A 166 -2.84 -11.19 13.67
N LEU A 167 -3.78 -10.94 12.75
CA LEU A 167 -4.96 -10.11 13.00
C LEU A 167 -6.20 -10.90 13.41
N LYS A 168 -6.24 -12.20 13.17
CA LYS A 168 -7.31 -13.11 13.63
C LYS A 168 -7.06 -13.58 15.05
#